data_a792fd2335a0acba35bfc6c62d78bda8
#
_entry.id   a792fd2335a0acba35bfc6c62d78bda8
#
_cell.length_a   1.000
_cell.length_b   1.000
_cell.length_c   1.000
_cell.angle_alpha   90.00
_cell.angle_beta   90.00
_cell.angle_gamma   90.00
#
_symmetry.space_group_name_H-M   'P 1'
#
loop_
_entity.id
_entity.type
_entity.pdbx_description
1 polymer ?
#
loop_
_entity_poly.entity_id
_entity_poly.type
_entity_poly.pdbx_seq_one_letter_code
_entity_poly.pdbx_strand_id
1 'polypeptide(L)'
;MNVGRIVVFWTAAAIGAGALAGTNDFYVTGYGSFDISSGYVLYGARENDEPCYWTYGELSAGYGKFGSLGASVWQNTDMTLRRKDVMRMMNEWDWAVFARTGIDLADGWRLALEAGHQWYVYGGVKPDYVDTYHTMEEWFGRVALENPFVTPYFEYFYDHKVYEGAFMQGGLRHQFELPFGLLLTPDLTIGGGDKNYNACMYPPFDGSVAGGITYLQLMGTLQYWFNDHFGVHARIAYVSLVNGDIRDAVDACGAPYANDYLWGTIGVDVAF
;
A
#
# COMPACT_ATOMS: atom_id res chain seq x y z
N MET A 1 -22.60 13.46 19.02
CA MET A 1 -21.16 13.51 19.23
C MET A 1 -20.54 12.88 17.99
N ASN A 2 -20.06 13.73 17.07
CA ASN A 2 -19.48 13.25 15.82
C ASN A 2 -18.00 12.92 16.08
N VAL A 3 -17.70 11.65 16.17
CA VAL A 3 -16.31 11.19 16.15
C VAL A 3 -15.91 11.13 14.68
N GLY A 4 -15.11 12.08 14.21
CA GLY A 4 -14.58 12.10 12.86
C GLY A 4 -13.79 10.80 12.62
N ARG A 5 -14.30 9.98 11.72
CA ARG A 5 -13.66 8.72 11.32
C ARG A 5 -12.57 9.04 10.30
N ILE A 6 -11.34 9.19 10.76
CA ILE A 6 -10.20 9.31 9.84
C ILE A 6 -9.85 7.91 9.37
N VAL A 7 -10.31 7.53 8.19
CA VAL A 7 -9.86 6.31 7.52
C VAL A 7 -8.55 6.60 6.84
N VAL A 8 -7.48 6.26 7.50
CA VAL A 8 -6.14 6.29 6.96
C VAL A 8 -5.92 5.00 6.17
N PHE A 9 -5.43 5.09 4.96
CA PHE A 9 -5.12 3.96 4.06
C PHE A 9 -4.17 2.91 4.66
N TRP A 10 -3.61 3.22 5.77
CA TRP A 10 -2.74 2.33 6.51
C TRP A 10 -3.49 1.34 7.35
N THR A 11 -4.79 1.62 7.54
CA THR A 11 -5.57 0.74 8.37
C THR A 11 -7.01 1.14 8.41
N ALA A 12 -7.82 0.31 8.02
CA ALA A 12 -9.17 0.24 8.53
C ALA A 12 -9.22 -0.06 10.05
N ALA A 13 -8.15 -0.50 10.64
CA ALA A 13 -8.05 -0.69 12.10
C ALA A 13 -8.24 0.59 12.93
N ALA A 14 -8.14 1.77 12.33
CA ALA A 14 -8.42 3.02 13.03
C ALA A 14 -9.91 3.25 13.32
N ILE A 15 -10.83 2.53 12.67
CA ILE A 15 -12.28 2.73 12.86
C ILE A 15 -12.74 2.26 14.25
N GLY A 16 -12.11 1.22 14.79
CA GLY A 16 -12.42 0.73 16.15
C GLY A 16 -11.70 1.48 17.28
N ALA A 17 -10.50 1.98 17.03
CA ALA A 17 -9.68 2.61 18.06
C ALA A 17 -10.16 4.00 18.50
N GLY A 18 -10.90 4.71 17.65
CA GLY A 18 -11.46 6.03 17.99
C GLY A 18 -12.50 6.02 19.11
N ALA A 19 -13.13 4.88 19.38
CA ALA A 19 -14.15 4.77 20.41
C ALA A 19 -13.56 4.44 21.81
N LEU A 20 -12.32 4.00 21.89
CA LEU A 20 -11.67 3.54 23.14
C LEU A 20 -10.57 4.48 23.67
N ALA A 21 -10.39 5.64 23.05
CA ALA A 21 -9.39 6.64 23.43
C ALA A 21 -9.69 7.29 24.81
N GLY A 22 -9.74 6.52 25.84
CA GLY A 22 -9.98 6.99 27.22
C GLY A 22 -9.93 5.90 28.27
N THR A 23 -9.93 4.65 27.87
CA THR A 23 -9.85 3.50 28.78
C THR A 23 -8.49 2.84 28.67
N ASN A 24 -7.93 2.39 29.80
CA ASN A 24 -6.74 1.56 29.84
C ASN A 24 -7.11 0.09 29.52
N ASP A 25 -7.96 -0.12 28.52
CA ASP A 25 -8.52 -1.42 28.23
C ASP A 25 -7.81 -2.08 27.04
N PHE A 26 -7.76 -3.38 27.08
CA PHE A 26 -7.33 -4.21 25.96
C PHE A 26 -8.39 -4.15 24.85
N TYR A 27 -7.94 -4.02 23.60
CA TYR A 27 -8.82 -4.05 22.43
C TYR A 27 -8.24 -4.94 21.32
N VAL A 28 -9.11 -5.45 20.49
CA VAL A 28 -8.76 -6.16 19.25
C VAL A 28 -9.53 -5.51 18.11
N THR A 29 -8.86 -5.30 16.99
CA THR A 29 -9.47 -4.76 15.78
C THR A 29 -9.09 -5.63 14.60
N GLY A 30 -10.00 -5.77 13.65
CA GLY A 30 -9.74 -6.47 12.41
C GLY A 30 -10.29 -5.70 11.21
N TYR A 31 -9.61 -5.88 10.10
CA TYR A 31 -10.01 -5.32 8.82
C TYR A 31 -9.72 -6.30 7.69
N GLY A 32 -10.59 -6.30 6.69
CA GLY A 32 -10.36 -7.03 5.46
C GLY A 32 -10.93 -6.30 4.27
N SER A 33 -10.34 -6.51 3.10
CA SER A 33 -10.91 -6.06 1.83
C SER A 33 -10.78 -7.14 0.76
N PHE A 34 -11.69 -7.06 -0.20
CA PHE A 34 -11.60 -7.78 -1.47
C PHE A 34 -11.79 -6.77 -2.59
N ASP A 35 -10.82 -6.70 -3.50
CA ASP A 35 -10.74 -5.72 -4.57
C ASP A 35 -10.62 -6.41 -5.93
N ILE A 36 -11.31 -5.88 -6.94
CA ILE A 36 -11.04 -6.16 -8.34
C ILE A 36 -10.31 -4.95 -8.92
N SER A 37 -9.12 -5.20 -9.48
CA SER A 37 -8.25 -4.17 -10.04
C SER A 37 -8.12 -4.31 -11.54
N SER A 38 -7.93 -3.18 -12.22
CA SER A 38 -7.64 -3.15 -13.65
C SER A 38 -6.21 -3.55 -14.01
N GLY A 39 -5.34 -3.72 -13.01
CA GLY A 39 -3.94 -4.09 -13.16
C GLY A 39 -3.24 -4.19 -11.82
N TYR A 40 -1.99 -4.63 -11.82
CA TYR A 40 -1.15 -4.67 -10.63
C TYR A 40 -0.07 -3.60 -10.69
N VAL A 41 -0.01 -2.78 -9.66
CA VAL A 41 0.95 -1.69 -9.52
C VAL A 41 1.62 -1.78 -8.15
N LEU A 42 2.94 -1.86 -8.15
CA LEU A 42 3.75 -1.86 -6.94
C LEU A 42 4.75 -0.72 -7.00
N TYR A 43 4.74 0.17 -5.99
CA TYR A 43 5.68 1.29 -5.86
C TYR A 43 5.89 2.12 -7.14
N GLY A 44 4.83 2.37 -7.88
CA GLY A 44 4.87 3.11 -9.14
C GLY A 44 5.29 2.29 -10.36
N ALA A 45 5.68 1.03 -10.22
CA ALA A 45 5.90 0.12 -11.32
C ALA A 45 4.60 -0.61 -11.69
N ARG A 46 4.24 -0.64 -12.98
CA ARG A 46 3.11 -1.44 -13.46
C ARG A 46 3.60 -2.84 -13.78
N GLU A 47 3.36 -3.76 -12.86
CA GLU A 47 3.78 -5.16 -12.98
C GLU A 47 2.86 -5.98 -13.90
N ASN A 48 1.57 -5.62 -13.92
CA ASN A 48 0.58 -6.27 -14.76
C ASN A 48 -0.44 -5.25 -15.28
N ASP A 49 -0.81 -5.36 -16.57
CA ASP A 49 -1.82 -4.54 -17.25
C ASP A 49 -3.15 -5.28 -17.46
N GLU A 50 -3.29 -6.45 -16.89
CA GLU A 50 -4.48 -7.30 -16.95
C GLU A 50 -5.25 -7.25 -15.62
N PRO A 51 -6.58 -7.48 -15.65
CA PRO A 51 -7.36 -7.50 -14.43
C PRO A 51 -6.86 -8.54 -13.44
N CYS A 52 -6.80 -8.13 -12.16
CA CYS A 52 -6.47 -9.00 -11.05
C CYS A 52 -7.43 -8.77 -9.88
N TYR A 53 -7.45 -9.66 -8.92
CA TYR A 53 -8.11 -9.41 -7.66
C TYR A 53 -7.11 -9.41 -6.51
N TRP A 54 -7.38 -8.58 -5.51
CA TRP A 54 -6.61 -8.47 -4.29
C TRP A 54 -7.46 -8.85 -3.10
N THR A 55 -6.86 -9.51 -2.14
CA THR A 55 -7.46 -9.67 -0.82
C THR A 55 -6.50 -9.14 0.22
N TYR A 56 -7.03 -8.47 1.21
CA TYR A 56 -6.28 -8.00 2.36
C TYR A 56 -6.98 -8.40 3.64
N GLY A 57 -6.21 -8.81 4.63
CA GLY A 57 -6.69 -9.09 5.97
C GLY A 57 -5.69 -8.60 7.01
N GLU A 58 -6.18 -8.01 8.08
CA GLU A 58 -5.39 -7.50 9.19
C GLU A 58 -6.08 -7.79 10.51
N LEU A 59 -5.29 -8.16 11.50
CA LEU A 59 -5.70 -8.28 12.89
C LEU A 59 -4.68 -7.58 13.76
N SER A 60 -5.15 -6.74 14.68
CA SER A 60 -4.30 -6.10 15.67
C SER A 60 -4.90 -6.14 17.07
N ALA A 61 -4.03 -6.17 18.06
CA ALA A 61 -4.39 -6.12 19.47
C ALA A 61 -3.58 -5.04 20.17
N GLY A 62 -4.23 -4.25 21.01
CA GLY A 62 -3.58 -3.13 21.68
C GLY A 62 -4.10 -2.90 23.09
N TYR A 63 -3.46 -1.94 23.76
CA TYR A 63 -3.81 -1.56 25.12
C TYR A 63 -3.84 -0.05 25.28
N GLY A 64 -5.02 0.49 25.53
CA GLY A 64 -5.22 1.92 25.75
C GLY A 64 -4.58 2.78 24.65
N LYS A 65 -3.80 3.77 25.04
CA LYS A 65 -3.08 4.68 24.14
C LYS A 65 -1.64 4.24 23.83
N PHE A 66 -1.17 3.13 24.40
CA PHE A 66 0.22 2.69 24.22
C PHE A 66 0.51 2.15 22.83
N GLY A 67 -0.53 1.78 22.08
CA GLY A 67 -0.44 1.26 20.74
C GLY A 67 -0.90 -0.16 20.61
N SER A 68 -0.62 -0.77 19.45
CA SER A 68 -1.02 -2.13 19.10
C SER A 68 0.11 -2.90 18.42
N LEU A 69 0.01 -4.22 18.52
CA LEU A 69 0.75 -5.17 17.69
C LEU A 69 -0.23 -5.83 16.74
N GLY A 70 0.17 -6.05 15.51
CA GLY A 70 -0.69 -6.64 14.51
C GLY A 70 0.06 -7.49 13.51
N ALA A 71 -0.75 -8.20 12.72
CA ALA A 71 -0.29 -8.94 11.56
C ALA A 71 -1.28 -8.73 10.41
N SER A 72 -0.77 -8.76 9.20
CA SER A 72 -1.59 -8.68 8.00
C SER A 72 -1.18 -9.70 6.96
N VAL A 73 -2.10 -9.99 6.06
CA VAL A 73 -1.87 -10.75 4.84
C VAL A 73 -2.47 -9.99 3.68
N TRP A 74 -1.75 -9.92 2.60
CA TRP A 74 -2.24 -9.45 1.32
C TRP A 74 -2.00 -10.51 0.26
N GLN A 75 -2.90 -10.60 -0.70
CA GLN A 75 -2.79 -11.53 -1.82
C GLN A 75 -3.19 -10.82 -3.10
N ASN A 76 -2.40 -11.05 -4.14
CA ASN A 76 -2.75 -10.72 -5.51
C ASN A 76 -2.89 -11.98 -6.35
N THR A 77 -3.92 -12.02 -7.18
CA THR A 77 -4.13 -13.11 -8.14
C THR A 77 -4.59 -12.54 -9.48
N ASP A 78 -3.90 -12.93 -10.54
CA ASP A 78 -4.28 -12.59 -11.89
C ASP A 78 -5.56 -13.32 -12.31
N MET A 79 -6.47 -12.59 -12.94
CA MET A 79 -7.73 -13.12 -13.47
C MET A 79 -7.59 -13.67 -14.91
N THR A 80 -6.47 -13.39 -15.60
CA THR A 80 -6.25 -13.78 -16.97
C THR A 80 -5.13 -14.81 -17.11
N LEU A 81 -5.45 -16.02 -17.48
CA LEU A 81 -4.50 -17.11 -17.73
C LEU A 81 -3.71 -16.97 -19.03
N ARG A 82 -3.72 -15.82 -19.69
CA ARG A 82 -3.31 -15.67 -21.09
C ARG A 82 -1.81 -15.55 -21.35
N ARG A 83 -0.99 -15.09 -20.41
CA ARG A 83 0.46 -14.94 -20.64
C ARG A 83 1.24 -16.16 -20.17
N LYS A 84 1.50 -17.08 -21.09
CA LYS A 84 2.28 -18.30 -20.82
C LYS A 84 3.79 -18.07 -20.71
N ASP A 85 4.30 -16.91 -21.12
CA ASP A 85 5.71 -16.74 -21.44
C ASP A 85 6.45 -15.61 -20.68
N VAL A 86 5.79 -14.84 -19.82
CA VAL A 86 6.42 -13.79 -19.02
C VAL A 86 6.42 -14.20 -17.55
N MET A 87 7.41 -13.75 -16.79
CA MET A 87 7.46 -13.95 -15.33
C MET A 87 6.08 -13.65 -14.72
N ARG A 88 5.38 -14.70 -14.37
CA ARG A 88 4.04 -14.60 -13.81
C ARG A 88 4.18 -14.42 -12.31
N MET A 89 4.25 -13.20 -11.88
CA MET A 89 4.00 -12.82 -10.49
C MET A 89 2.48 -12.90 -10.22
N MET A 90 1.90 -14.07 -10.47
CA MET A 90 0.46 -14.22 -10.63
C MET A 90 -0.25 -14.62 -9.37
N ASN A 91 0.50 -15.06 -8.37
CA ASN A 91 0.00 -15.34 -7.04
C ASN A 91 1.07 -14.87 -6.07
N GLU A 92 0.89 -13.66 -5.58
CA GLU A 92 1.72 -13.07 -4.55
C GLU A 92 0.98 -13.12 -3.23
N TRP A 93 1.69 -13.49 -2.18
CA TRP A 93 1.21 -13.47 -0.81
C TRP A 93 2.20 -12.69 0.03
N ASP A 94 1.73 -11.60 0.62
CA ASP A 94 2.53 -10.79 1.50
C ASP A 94 2.04 -10.95 2.92
N TRP A 95 2.96 -11.18 3.82
CA TRP A 95 2.71 -11.25 5.24
C TRP A 95 3.44 -10.12 5.93
N ALA A 96 2.83 -9.50 6.90
CA ALA A 96 3.52 -8.52 7.73
C ALA A 96 3.20 -8.72 9.20
N VAL A 97 4.17 -8.36 10.04
CA VAL A 97 3.96 -8.12 11.48
C VAL A 97 4.40 -6.71 11.78
N PHE A 98 3.67 -6.01 12.63
CA PHE A 98 3.92 -4.59 12.88
C PHE A 98 3.53 -4.17 14.29
N ALA A 99 4.11 -3.06 14.71
CA ALA A 99 3.71 -2.30 15.88
C ALA A 99 3.24 -0.90 15.46
N ARG A 100 2.16 -0.42 16.06
CA ARG A 100 1.60 0.92 15.84
C ARG A 100 1.47 1.66 17.15
N THR A 101 1.72 2.97 17.10
CA THR A 101 1.44 3.87 18.21
C THR A 101 1.08 5.25 17.67
N GLY A 102 0.55 6.10 18.54
CA GLY A 102 0.26 7.49 18.19
C GLY A 102 0.51 8.41 19.38
N ILE A 103 1.01 9.60 19.08
CA ILE A 103 1.31 10.65 20.06
C ILE A 103 0.42 11.84 19.75
N ASP A 104 -0.52 12.14 20.63
CA ASP A 104 -1.33 13.35 20.53
C ASP A 104 -0.46 14.57 20.85
N LEU A 105 -0.32 15.47 19.88
CA LEU A 105 0.55 16.65 19.97
C LEU A 105 -0.22 17.89 20.46
N ALA A 106 -1.43 18.09 19.91
CA ALA A 106 -2.35 19.16 20.22
C ALA A 106 -3.76 18.75 19.78
N ASP A 107 -4.76 19.60 20.03
CA ASP A 107 -6.14 19.36 19.61
C ASP A 107 -6.23 19.13 18.09
N GLY A 108 -6.64 17.92 17.70
CA GLY A 108 -6.75 17.51 16.31
C GLY A 108 -5.42 17.19 15.59
N TRP A 109 -4.28 17.20 16.32
CA TRP A 109 -2.98 16.83 15.76
C TRP A 109 -2.43 15.58 16.42
N ARG A 110 -2.09 14.58 15.63
CA ARG A 110 -1.52 13.32 16.11
C ARG A 110 -0.38 12.86 15.21
N LEU A 111 0.72 12.48 15.83
CA LEU A 111 1.81 11.79 15.16
C LEU A 111 1.53 10.29 15.21
N ALA A 112 1.22 9.69 14.08
CA ALA A 112 1.03 8.24 13.93
C ALA A 112 2.35 7.60 13.48
N LEU A 113 2.72 6.50 14.13
CA LEU A 113 3.96 5.77 13.87
C LEU A 113 3.63 4.28 13.69
N GLU A 114 4.25 3.67 12.69
CA GLU A 114 4.21 2.23 12.47
C GLU A 114 5.60 1.74 12.09
N ALA A 115 5.98 0.56 12.57
CA ALA A 115 7.17 -0.14 12.12
C ALA A 115 6.92 -1.64 12.12
N GLY A 116 7.54 -2.35 11.20
CA GLY A 116 7.32 -3.78 11.07
C GLY A 116 8.28 -4.45 10.10
N HIS A 117 7.95 -5.69 9.83
CA HIS A 117 8.64 -6.53 8.88
C HIS A 117 7.61 -7.24 7.99
N GLN A 118 7.90 -7.33 6.69
CA GLN A 118 7.03 -8.00 5.73
C GLN A 118 7.81 -8.99 4.87
N TRP A 119 7.10 -10.01 4.43
CA TRP A 119 7.57 -11.08 3.56
C TRP A 119 6.70 -11.13 2.33
N TYR A 120 7.32 -11.14 1.16
CA TYR A 120 6.65 -11.33 -0.12
C TYR A 120 6.92 -12.75 -0.59
N VAL A 121 5.88 -13.49 -0.91
CA VAL A 121 5.96 -14.87 -1.36
C VAL A 121 5.32 -14.97 -2.73
N TYR A 122 6.13 -15.20 -3.74
CA TYR A 122 5.69 -15.33 -5.11
C TYR A 122 5.43 -16.78 -5.46
N GLY A 123 4.17 -17.12 -5.82
CA GLY A 123 3.76 -18.44 -6.25
C GLY A 123 3.71 -18.57 -7.77
N GLY A 124 4.02 -19.76 -8.31
CA GLY A 124 3.86 -20.09 -9.73
C GLY A 124 5.02 -19.74 -10.65
N VAL A 125 6.14 -19.30 -10.12
CA VAL A 125 7.38 -19.08 -10.90
C VAL A 125 7.98 -20.44 -11.29
N LYS A 126 8.43 -20.58 -12.55
CA LYS A 126 9.10 -21.82 -13.00
C LYS A 126 10.38 -22.09 -12.17
N PRO A 127 10.71 -23.36 -11.89
CA PRO A 127 11.86 -23.74 -11.07
C PRO A 127 13.20 -23.11 -11.48
N ASP A 128 13.38 -22.79 -12.74
CA ASP A 128 14.64 -22.26 -13.29
C ASP A 128 14.90 -20.77 -12.91
N TYR A 129 13.88 -20.06 -12.42
CA TYR A 129 13.99 -18.67 -11.91
C TYR A 129 13.85 -18.58 -10.38
N VAL A 130 13.63 -19.70 -9.76
CA VAL A 130 13.06 -19.85 -8.42
C VAL A 130 14.04 -19.55 -7.31
N ASP A 131 15.34 -19.71 -7.51
CA ASP A 131 16.31 -19.61 -6.42
C ASP A 131 16.59 -18.16 -5.94
N THR A 132 16.16 -17.15 -6.69
CA THR A 132 16.50 -15.76 -6.37
C THR A 132 15.31 -14.90 -5.87
N TYR A 133 14.07 -15.25 -6.22
CA TYR A 133 12.91 -14.37 -6.01
C TYR A 133 11.75 -14.97 -5.20
N HIS A 134 11.92 -16.10 -4.55
CA HIS A 134 10.82 -16.77 -3.83
C HIS A 134 10.32 -16.03 -2.61
N THR A 135 11.18 -15.31 -1.94
CA THR A 135 10.80 -14.51 -0.77
C THR A 135 11.65 -13.26 -0.70
N MET A 136 11.03 -12.13 -0.91
CA MET A 136 11.58 -10.83 -0.57
C MET A 136 11.23 -10.50 0.89
N GLU A 137 12.10 -9.83 1.60
CA GLU A 137 11.91 -9.50 3.02
C GLU A 137 12.31 -8.06 3.27
N GLU A 138 11.37 -7.28 3.80
CA GLU A 138 11.58 -5.86 4.06
C GLU A 138 11.32 -5.48 5.50
N TRP A 139 12.19 -4.66 6.06
CA TRP A 139 11.85 -3.82 7.20
C TRP A 139 11.15 -2.57 6.70
N PHE A 140 10.10 -2.16 7.39
CA PHE A 140 9.43 -0.92 7.06
C PHE A 140 9.21 -0.03 8.29
N GLY A 141 9.17 1.27 8.02
CA GLY A 141 8.78 2.30 8.97
C GLY A 141 7.91 3.33 8.29
N ARG A 142 6.90 3.80 9.01
CA ARG A 142 5.91 4.74 8.50
C ARG A 142 5.63 5.80 9.55
N VAL A 143 5.47 7.04 9.11
CA VAL A 143 5.08 8.18 9.94
C VAL A 143 4.03 9.00 9.23
N ALA A 144 3.02 9.46 9.97
CA ALA A 144 2.03 10.40 9.46
C ALA A 144 1.71 11.46 10.52
N LEU A 145 1.50 12.69 10.09
CA LEU A 145 1.01 13.76 10.93
C LEU A 145 -0.47 14.01 10.63
N GLU A 146 -1.32 13.29 11.35
CA GLU A 146 -2.77 13.40 11.23
C GLU A 146 -3.22 14.75 11.75
N ASN A 147 -4.03 15.47 10.99
CA ASN A 147 -4.57 16.77 11.37
C ASN A 147 -5.82 17.10 10.51
N PRO A 148 -6.62 18.13 10.90
CA PRO A 148 -7.87 18.44 10.23
C PRO A 148 -7.74 18.98 8.79
N PHE A 149 -6.54 19.37 8.35
CA PHE A 149 -6.34 20.04 7.07
C PHE A 149 -5.83 19.10 5.99
N VAL A 150 -4.67 18.48 6.25
CA VAL A 150 -4.01 17.54 5.35
C VAL A 150 -3.05 16.68 6.14
N THR A 151 -3.02 15.38 5.86
CA THR A 151 -2.13 14.43 6.52
C THR A 151 -0.90 14.21 5.64
N PRO A 152 0.24 14.87 5.91
CA PRO A 152 1.51 14.46 5.34
C PRO A 152 1.95 13.12 5.93
N TYR A 153 2.55 12.29 5.09
CA TYR A 153 3.09 11.01 5.50
C TYR A 153 4.42 10.71 4.80
N PHE A 154 5.18 9.82 5.41
CA PHE A 154 6.42 9.28 4.87
C PHE A 154 6.54 7.81 5.21
N GLU A 155 7.03 7.02 4.26
CA GLU A 155 7.25 5.59 4.37
C GLU A 155 8.65 5.23 3.89
N TYR A 156 9.28 4.32 4.61
CA TYR A 156 10.60 3.79 4.31
C TYR A 156 10.53 2.27 4.34
N PHE A 157 11.12 1.63 3.33
CA PHE A 157 11.25 0.19 3.18
C PHE A 157 12.71 -0.15 2.90
N TYR A 158 13.18 -1.23 3.47
CA TYR A 158 14.52 -1.75 3.22
C TYR A 158 14.46 -3.24 3.01
N ASP A 159 14.64 -3.68 1.77
CA ASP A 159 14.84 -5.08 1.45
C ASP A 159 16.26 -5.48 1.78
N HIS A 160 16.40 -6.47 2.65
CA HIS A 160 17.69 -6.92 3.15
C HIS A 160 18.10 -8.28 2.57
N LYS A 161 17.32 -8.84 1.64
CA LYS A 161 17.50 -10.21 1.17
C LYS A 161 17.71 -10.33 -0.33
N VAL A 162 16.94 -9.64 -1.12
CA VAL A 162 16.94 -9.76 -2.59
C VAL A 162 17.54 -8.51 -3.22
N TYR A 163 17.02 -7.35 -2.92
CA TYR A 163 17.47 -6.09 -3.52
C TYR A 163 18.63 -5.48 -2.77
N GLU A 164 18.75 -5.78 -1.46
CA GLU A 164 19.69 -5.12 -0.55
C GLU A 164 19.65 -3.59 -0.76
N GLY A 165 18.42 -3.06 -0.84
CA GLY A 165 18.15 -1.71 -1.25
C GLY A 165 17.01 -1.07 -0.48
N ALA A 166 16.95 0.26 -0.55
CA ALA A 166 15.95 1.08 0.12
C ALA A 166 14.98 1.71 -0.86
N PHE A 167 13.71 1.71 -0.48
CA PHE A 167 12.65 2.47 -1.13
C PHE A 167 12.03 3.44 -0.14
N MET A 168 11.67 4.63 -0.63
CA MET A 168 11.01 5.67 0.16
C MET A 168 9.88 6.28 -0.63
N GLN A 169 8.79 6.57 0.06
CA GLN A 169 7.73 7.39 -0.51
C GLN A 169 7.17 8.33 0.55
N GLY A 170 6.60 9.42 0.08
CA GLY A 170 5.90 10.36 0.94
C GLY A 170 4.81 11.07 0.17
N GLY A 171 3.87 11.63 0.89
CA GLY A 171 2.73 12.24 0.24
C GLY A 171 1.88 13.10 1.15
N LEU A 172 0.79 13.55 0.56
CA LEU A 172 -0.23 14.36 1.20
C LEU A 172 -1.58 13.75 0.91
N ARG A 173 -2.39 13.53 1.94
CA ARG A 173 -3.78 13.07 1.77
C ARG A 173 -4.72 13.83 2.67
N HIS A 174 -5.98 13.88 2.27
CA HIS A 174 -7.04 14.44 3.08
C HIS A 174 -8.34 13.70 2.83
N GLN A 175 -9.13 13.47 3.88
CA GLN A 175 -10.44 12.85 3.75
C GLN A 175 -11.53 13.91 3.87
N PHE A 176 -12.37 13.98 2.84
CA PHE A 176 -13.57 14.81 2.81
C PHE A 176 -14.79 13.96 3.11
N GLU A 177 -15.60 14.42 4.04
CA GLU A 177 -16.95 13.88 4.21
C GLU A 177 -17.89 14.56 3.20
N LEU A 178 -18.44 13.77 2.30
CA LEU A 178 -19.41 14.21 1.30
C LEU A 178 -20.85 13.93 1.78
N PRO A 179 -21.88 14.51 1.13
CA PRO A 179 -23.27 14.16 1.39
C PRO A 179 -23.51 12.65 1.33
N PHE A 180 -24.51 12.18 2.08
CA PHE A 180 -24.92 10.77 2.16
C PHE A 180 -23.90 9.82 2.80
N GLY A 181 -22.94 10.35 3.57
CA GLY A 181 -21.93 9.52 4.26
C GLY A 181 -20.84 8.96 3.35
N LEU A 182 -20.69 9.51 2.14
CA LEU A 182 -19.59 9.21 1.26
C LEU A 182 -18.30 9.86 1.79
N LEU A 183 -17.19 9.14 1.69
CA LEU A 183 -15.85 9.61 2.05
C LEU A 183 -15.01 9.69 0.78
N LEU A 184 -14.46 10.86 0.48
CA LEU A 184 -13.52 11.07 -0.64
C LEU A 184 -12.13 11.34 -0.09
N THR A 185 -11.17 10.52 -0.48
CA THR A 185 -9.77 10.69 -0.07
C THR A 185 -8.87 10.87 -1.28
N PRO A 186 -8.56 12.10 -1.70
CA PRO A 186 -7.44 12.36 -2.60
C PRO A 186 -6.11 12.11 -1.89
N ASP A 187 -5.15 11.57 -2.63
CA ASP A 187 -3.80 11.27 -2.18
C ASP A 187 -2.81 11.62 -3.28
N LEU A 188 -1.78 12.39 -2.94
CA LEU A 188 -0.66 12.72 -3.80
C LEU A 188 0.59 12.07 -3.22
N THR A 189 1.22 11.16 -3.96
CA THR A 189 2.40 10.42 -3.55
C THR A 189 3.57 10.68 -4.49
N ILE A 190 4.75 10.80 -3.93
CA ILE A 190 6.02 10.78 -4.65
C ILE A 190 6.92 9.72 -4.02
N GLY A 191 7.56 8.90 -4.82
CA GLY A 191 8.39 7.80 -4.31
C GLY A 191 9.58 7.48 -5.21
N GLY A 192 10.48 6.67 -4.67
CA GLY A 192 11.64 6.17 -5.37
C GLY A 192 12.58 5.38 -4.48
N GLY A 193 13.47 4.64 -5.10
CA GLY A 193 14.44 3.77 -4.45
C GLY A 193 15.88 4.20 -4.67
N ASP A 194 16.76 3.60 -3.91
CA ASP A 194 18.17 3.61 -4.27
C ASP A 194 18.42 2.80 -5.57
N LYS A 195 19.66 2.79 -6.02
CA LYS A 195 20.01 2.12 -7.28
C LYS A 195 19.67 0.62 -7.24
N ASN A 196 19.92 -0.05 -6.11
CA ASN A 196 19.70 -1.48 -5.98
C ASN A 196 18.20 -1.81 -6.04
N TYR A 197 17.40 -1.06 -5.32
CA TYR A 197 15.94 -1.25 -5.31
C TYR A 197 15.34 -0.98 -6.69
N ASN A 198 15.67 0.16 -7.30
CA ASN A 198 15.15 0.52 -8.62
C ASN A 198 15.57 -0.48 -9.71
N ALA A 199 16.79 -1.02 -9.63
CA ALA A 199 17.30 -2.00 -10.58
C ALA A 199 16.52 -3.32 -10.59
N CYS A 200 15.84 -3.63 -9.48
CA CYS A 200 15.01 -4.81 -9.36
C CYS A 200 13.52 -4.54 -9.67
N MET A 201 13.08 -3.30 -9.45
CA MET A 201 11.69 -2.89 -9.68
C MET A 201 11.39 -2.48 -11.12
N TYR A 202 12.40 -2.00 -11.85
CA TYR A 202 12.21 -1.46 -13.20
C TYR A 202 13.06 -2.19 -14.22
N PRO A 203 12.51 -2.43 -15.44
CA PRO A 203 13.29 -3.02 -16.50
C PRO A 203 14.52 -2.13 -16.85
N PRO A 204 15.59 -2.69 -17.40
CA PRO A 204 15.74 -4.08 -17.83
C PRO A 204 16.13 -5.07 -16.73
N PHE A 205 16.06 -4.71 -15.45
CA PHE A 205 16.38 -5.56 -14.28
C PHE A 205 17.85 -6.01 -14.23
N ASP A 206 18.75 -5.24 -14.81
CA ASP A 206 20.18 -5.56 -14.96
C ASP A 206 21.11 -4.65 -14.15
N GLY A 207 20.50 -3.77 -13.32
CA GLY A 207 21.25 -2.82 -12.52
C GLY A 207 21.69 -1.54 -13.25
N SER A 208 21.21 -1.32 -14.49
CA SER A 208 21.58 -0.13 -15.27
C SER A 208 20.79 1.12 -14.88
N VAL A 209 19.63 0.97 -14.24
CA VAL A 209 18.81 2.12 -13.82
C VAL A 209 19.38 2.87 -12.62
N ALA A 210 19.18 4.18 -12.60
CA ALA A 210 19.67 5.04 -11.53
C ALA A 210 18.78 4.98 -10.28
N GLY A 211 19.37 5.28 -9.12
CA GLY A 211 18.63 5.58 -7.89
C GLY A 211 18.00 6.96 -7.94
N GLY A 212 17.02 7.20 -7.06
CA GLY A 212 16.36 8.48 -6.88
C GLY A 212 14.85 8.40 -6.99
N ILE A 213 14.21 9.55 -7.12
CA ILE A 213 12.74 9.65 -7.29
C ILE A 213 12.36 9.01 -8.62
N THR A 214 11.39 8.10 -8.58
CA THR A 214 10.98 7.31 -9.74
C THR A 214 9.60 7.67 -10.24
N TYR A 215 8.64 7.96 -9.36
CA TYR A 215 7.26 8.21 -9.76
C TYR A 215 6.56 9.29 -8.96
N LEU A 216 5.51 9.82 -9.57
CA LEU A 216 4.46 10.63 -8.97
C LEU A 216 3.12 9.91 -9.16
N GLN A 217 2.29 9.86 -8.12
CA GLN A 217 0.96 9.29 -8.19
C GLN A 217 -0.07 10.28 -7.65
N LEU A 218 -1.16 10.44 -8.38
CA LEU A 218 -2.37 11.09 -7.91
C LEU A 218 -3.49 10.06 -7.83
N MET A 219 -4.02 9.82 -6.65
CA MET A 219 -5.08 8.83 -6.41
C MET A 219 -6.29 9.47 -5.75
N GLY A 220 -7.47 9.01 -6.12
CA GLY A 220 -8.72 9.33 -5.45
C GLY A 220 -9.41 8.04 -5.00
N THR A 221 -9.81 7.99 -3.74
CA THR A 221 -10.64 6.91 -3.20
C THR A 221 -11.99 7.45 -2.79
N LEU A 222 -13.05 6.82 -3.27
CA LEU A 222 -14.42 7.05 -2.82
C LEU A 222 -14.87 5.82 -2.03
N GLN A 223 -15.34 6.03 -0.79
CA GLN A 223 -15.75 4.96 0.12
C GLN A 223 -17.11 5.25 0.72
N TYR A 224 -17.88 4.20 0.96
CA TYR A 224 -19.15 4.25 1.64
C TYR A 224 -19.30 3.09 2.62
N TRP A 225 -19.65 3.38 3.86
CA TRP A 225 -19.93 2.38 4.89
C TRP A 225 -21.43 2.24 5.11
N PHE A 226 -21.97 1.05 4.85
CA PHE A 226 -23.40 0.73 5.10
C PHE A 226 -23.71 0.68 6.60
N ASN A 227 -22.74 0.23 7.38
CA ASN A 227 -22.77 0.16 8.84
C ASN A 227 -21.32 0.15 9.38
N ASP A 228 -21.15 -0.10 10.68
CA ASP A 228 -19.82 -0.12 11.31
C ASP A 228 -18.91 -1.26 10.84
N HIS A 229 -19.44 -2.24 10.11
CA HIS A 229 -18.74 -3.47 9.73
C HIS A 229 -18.55 -3.65 8.23
N PHE A 230 -19.42 -3.08 7.39
CA PHE A 230 -19.43 -3.36 5.95
C PHE A 230 -19.41 -2.07 5.14
N GLY A 231 -18.49 -2.00 4.20
CA GLY A 231 -18.33 -0.89 3.29
C GLY A 231 -18.02 -1.34 1.87
N VAL A 232 -18.01 -0.37 0.98
CA VAL A 232 -17.54 -0.50 -0.41
C VAL A 232 -16.65 0.67 -0.75
N HIS A 233 -15.72 0.45 -1.67
CA HIS A 233 -14.90 1.53 -2.17
C HIS A 233 -14.61 1.40 -3.66
N ALA A 234 -14.25 2.54 -4.26
CA ALA A 234 -13.68 2.62 -5.59
C ALA A 234 -12.44 3.52 -5.55
N ARG A 235 -11.40 3.14 -6.27
CA ARG A 235 -10.16 3.91 -6.41
C ARG A 235 -9.85 4.15 -7.86
N ILE A 236 -9.28 5.29 -8.14
CA ILE A 236 -8.66 5.60 -9.43
C ILE A 236 -7.35 6.30 -9.17
N ALA A 237 -6.30 5.92 -9.88
CA ALA A 237 -5.00 6.55 -9.76
C ALA A 237 -4.37 6.79 -11.14
N TYR A 238 -3.73 7.92 -11.27
CA TYR A 238 -2.81 8.23 -12.35
C TYR A 238 -1.39 8.16 -11.80
N VAL A 239 -0.53 7.40 -12.46
CA VAL A 239 0.89 7.27 -12.14
C VAL A 239 1.71 7.77 -13.30
N SER A 240 2.75 8.53 -13.00
CA SER A 240 3.74 9.01 -13.97
C SER A 240 5.14 8.71 -13.45
N LEU A 241 5.93 7.97 -14.21
CA LEU A 241 7.36 7.83 -13.96
C LEU A 241 8.05 9.13 -14.30
N VAL A 242 8.90 9.63 -13.39
CA VAL A 242 9.56 10.95 -13.52
C VAL A 242 11.07 10.87 -13.71
N ASN A 243 11.67 9.70 -13.52
CA ASN A 243 13.09 9.46 -13.75
C ASN A 243 13.34 9.15 -15.22
N GLY A 244 14.18 9.97 -15.89
CA GLY A 244 14.46 9.83 -17.32
C GLY A 244 15.05 8.48 -17.73
N ASP A 245 16.03 7.98 -16.97
CA ASP A 245 16.69 6.70 -17.27
C ASP A 245 15.71 5.54 -17.15
N ILE A 246 14.81 5.59 -16.15
CA ILE A 246 13.77 4.59 -15.96
C ILE A 246 12.72 4.67 -17.08
N ARG A 247 12.32 5.87 -17.49
CA ARG A 247 11.36 6.06 -18.58
C ARG A 247 11.89 5.48 -19.89
N ASP A 248 13.14 5.76 -20.21
CA ASP A 248 13.79 5.24 -21.43
C ASP A 248 13.88 3.70 -21.40
N ALA A 249 14.19 3.12 -20.25
CA ALA A 249 14.25 1.67 -20.07
C ALA A 249 12.87 1.02 -20.18
N VAL A 250 11.84 1.63 -19.59
CA VAL A 250 10.44 1.19 -19.69
C VAL A 250 9.94 1.24 -21.14
N ASP A 251 10.21 2.33 -21.86
CA ASP A 251 9.82 2.46 -23.28
C ASP A 251 10.51 1.41 -24.17
N ALA A 252 11.76 1.05 -23.85
CA ALA A 252 12.49 0.03 -24.57
C ALA A 252 11.93 -1.40 -24.36
N CYS A 253 11.37 -1.68 -23.17
CA CYS A 253 10.79 -2.97 -22.84
C CYS A 253 9.35 -3.14 -23.31
N GLY A 254 8.58 -2.07 -23.34
CA GLY A 254 7.16 -2.12 -23.73
C GLY A 254 6.26 -2.79 -22.68
N ALA A 255 5.07 -3.21 -23.11
CA ALA A 255 4.07 -3.79 -22.21
C ALA A 255 4.59 -5.04 -21.46
N PRO A 256 4.20 -5.22 -20.16
CA PRO A 256 3.15 -4.48 -19.43
C PRO A 256 3.59 -3.12 -18.88
N TYR A 257 4.87 -2.78 -18.98
CA TYR A 257 5.43 -1.56 -18.40
C TYR A 257 4.96 -0.33 -19.17
N ALA A 258 4.77 0.77 -18.46
CA ALA A 258 4.39 2.05 -19.04
C ALA A 258 4.88 3.22 -18.17
N ASN A 259 5.26 4.31 -18.81
CA ASN A 259 5.71 5.52 -18.15
C ASN A 259 4.59 6.30 -17.48
N ASP A 260 3.42 6.30 -18.13
CA ASP A 260 2.23 7.01 -17.68
C ASP A 260 1.03 6.10 -17.84
N TYR A 261 0.24 5.91 -16.78
CA TYR A 261 -0.91 5.02 -16.84
C TYR A 261 -1.98 5.35 -15.79
N LEU A 262 -3.18 4.92 -16.10
CA LEU A 262 -4.32 4.90 -15.17
C LEU A 262 -4.56 3.48 -14.70
N TRP A 263 -4.88 3.33 -13.43
CA TRP A 263 -5.41 2.09 -12.89
C TRP A 263 -6.53 2.38 -11.90
N GLY A 264 -7.34 1.38 -11.60
CA GLY A 264 -8.41 1.55 -10.65
C GLY A 264 -8.87 0.25 -10.05
N THR A 265 -9.48 0.33 -8.87
CA THR A 265 -10.08 -0.78 -8.16
C THR A 265 -11.51 -0.47 -7.75
N ILE A 266 -12.29 -1.52 -7.60
CA ILE A 266 -13.54 -1.52 -6.85
C ILE A 266 -13.49 -2.65 -5.84
N GLY A 267 -13.99 -2.41 -4.63
CA GLY A 267 -13.88 -3.42 -3.59
C GLY A 267 -14.92 -3.31 -2.50
N VAL A 268 -14.90 -4.31 -1.64
CA VAL A 268 -15.71 -4.39 -0.43
C VAL A 268 -14.80 -4.39 0.78
N ASP A 269 -15.27 -3.79 1.87
CA ASP A 269 -14.55 -3.66 3.13
C ASP A 269 -15.32 -4.34 4.26
N VAL A 270 -14.58 -4.97 5.16
CA VAL A 270 -15.11 -5.54 6.41
C VAL A 270 -14.25 -5.05 7.57
N ALA A 271 -14.87 -4.60 8.67
CA ALA A 271 -14.19 -4.17 9.88
C ALA A 271 -14.90 -4.68 11.15
N PHE A 272 -14.14 -4.93 12.24
CA PHE A 272 -14.68 -5.31 13.55
C PHE A 272 -13.77 -4.90 14.71
#